data_06e3841d98ae4e0d1006c65e9264f40b
#
_entry.id   06e3841d98ae4e0d1006c65e9264f40b
#
_cell.length_a   1.000
_cell.length_b   1.000
_cell.length_c   1.000
_cell.angle_alpha   90.00
_cell.angle_beta   90.00
_cell.angle_gamma   90.00
#
_symmetry.space_group_name_H-M   'P 1'
#
loop_
_entity.id
_entity.type
_entity.pdbx_description
1 polymer ?
#
loop_
_entity_poly.entity_id
_entity_poly.type
_entity_poly.pdbx_seq_one_letter_code
_entity_poly.pdbx_strand_id
1 'polypeptide(L)'
;MAVETPGEGLPERQAVHWRPIVDEHRLNRTAALWTATTTAHVVPFIGAGALLFAVQPLALPVTLASFAHAWVIPELYAHRGANVVKPKRSKAPAGAERLSVGLLGDLVGHEARDLHARTGLVLERGDLGVWLVGPAGALLVRPGGRRVHCYCVRVNDPELPSGDRIAHLLLALRSDERGFATVANLAFSGARWRVRRRLDPSVRPALDAAARSARALDRRATA
;
A
#
# COMPACT_ATOMS: atom_id res chain seq x y z
N MET A 1 2.38 -10.41 34.10
CA MET A 1 2.33 -11.37 33.00
C MET A 1 0.87 -11.41 32.53
N ALA A 2 0.55 -10.68 31.45
CA ALA A 2 -0.75 -10.80 30.80
C ALA A 2 -0.76 -12.13 30.04
N VAL A 3 -1.66 -13.03 30.42
CA VAL A 3 -1.94 -14.26 29.67
C VAL A 3 -2.63 -13.81 28.39
N GLU A 4 -1.93 -13.81 27.26
CA GLU A 4 -2.57 -13.69 25.94
C GLU A 4 -3.58 -14.81 25.81
N THR A 5 -4.85 -14.48 25.83
CA THR A 5 -5.95 -15.42 25.59
C THR A 5 -5.79 -15.97 24.15
N PRO A 6 -5.72 -17.30 23.95
CA PRO A 6 -5.66 -17.89 22.61
C PRO A 6 -7.02 -17.64 21.92
N GLY A 7 -7.16 -16.57 21.19
CA GLY A 7 -8.41 -16.23 20.50
C GLY A 7 -8.53 -14.78 19.99
N GLU A 8 -7.62 -13.89 20.39
CA GLU A 8 -7.69 -12.47 19.98
C GLU A 8 -7.02 -12.15 18.62
N GLY A 9 -6.44 -13.14 17.96
CA GLY A 9 -5.86 -12.95 16.62
C GLY A 9 -6.92 -12.98 15.52
N LEU A 10 -6.60 -12.38 14.37
CA LEU A 10 -7.43 -12.47 13.17
C LEU A 10 -7.64 -13.95 12.81
N PRO A 11 -8.90 -14.40 12.55
CA PRO A 11 -9.19 -15.80 12.22
C PRO A 11 -8.36 -16.31 11.03
N GLU A 12 -8.08 -15.44 10.07
CA GLU A 12 -7.27 -15.73 8.88
C GLU A 12 -5.81 -16.03 9.23
N ARG A 13 -5.28 -15.53 10.35
CA ARG A 13 -3.92 -15.84 10.81
C ARG A 13 -3.73 -17.29 11.19
N GLN A 14 -4.75 -17.95 11.68
CA GLN A 14 -4.68 -19.36 12.07
C GLN A 14 -4.33 -20.25 10.87
N ALA A 15 -4.78 -19.86 9.67
CA ALA A 15 -4.45 -20.55 8.43
C ALA A 15 -3.08 -20.14 7.82
N VAL A 16 -2.38 -19.17 8.41
CA VAL A 16 -1.14 -18.60 7.86
C VAL A 16 0.06 -18.86 8.79
N HIS A 17 0.03 -19.94 9.53
CA HIS A 17 1.09 -20.34 10.48
C HIS A 17 2.49 -20.52 9.86
N TRP A 18 2.56 -20.75 8.54
CA TRP A 18 3.79 -20.83 7.77
C TRP A 18 4.40 -19.46 7.42
N ARG A 19 3.64 -18.34 7.51
CA ARG A 19 4.14 -16.99 7.27
C ARG A 19 4.68 -16.40 8.56
N PRO A 20 5.91 -15.86 8.54
CA PRO A 20 6.43 -15.17 9.71
C PRO A 20 5.67 -13.88 9.95
N ILE A 21 5.42 -13.54 11.21
CA ILE A 21 4.78 -12.29 11.63
C ILE A 21 5.55 -11.09 11.05
N VAL A 22 4.81 -10.14 10.49
CA VAL A 22 5.38 -8.91 9.95
C VAL A 22 5.65 -7.94 11.10
N ASP A 23 6.90 -7.60 11.27
CA ASP A 23 7.40 -6.60 12.19
C ASP A 23 8.19 -5.50 11.44
N GLU A 24 8.70 -4.52 12.15
CA GLU A 24 9.46 -3.42 11.57
C GLU A 24 10.73 -3.89 10.86
N HIS A 25 11.48 -4.83 11.44
CA HIS A 25 12.70 -5.38 10.86
C HIS A 25 12.40 -6.09 9.52
N ARG A 26 11.35 -6.90 9.49
CA ARG A 26 10.90 -7.56 8.26
C ARG A 26 10.45 -6.60 7.20
N LEU A 27 9.74 -5.52 7.57
CA LEU A 27 9.35 -4.48 6.62
C LEU A 27 10.57 -3.82 5.98
N ASN A 28 11.60 -3.51 6.78
CA ASN A 28 12.84 -2.94 6.28
C ASN A 28 13.59 -3.91 5.35
N ARG A 29 13.70 -5.19 5.74
CA ARG A 29 14.28 -6.25 4.91
C ARG A 29 13.50 -6.43 3.61
N THR A 30 12.18 -6.48 3.67
CA THR A 30 11.31 -6.59 2.48
C THR A 30 11.51 -5.40 1.55
N ALA A 31 11.60 -4.18 2.09
CA ALA A 31 11.85 -2.98 1.31
C ALA A 31 13.23 -3.03 0.60
N ALA A 32 14.25 -3.54 1.28
CA ALA A 32 15.58 -3.74 0.70
C ALA A 32 15.54 -4.79 -0.42
N LEU A 33 14.90 -5.94 -0.18
CA LEU A 33 14.74 -7.00 -1.19
C LEU A 33 13.97 -6.52 -2.42
N TRP A 34 12.88 -5.76 -2.25
CA TRP A 34 12.15 -5.16 -3.37
C TRP A 34 13.03 -4.20 -4.18
N THR A 35 13.84 -3.39 -3.50
CA THR A 35 14.79 -2.49 -4.17
C THR A 35 15.84 -3.29 -4.94
N ALA A 36 16.46 -4.29 -4.31
CA ALA A 36 17.46 -5.15 -4.93
C ALA A 36 16.90 -5.90 -6.15
N THR A 37 15.72 -6.51 -6.02
CA THR A 37 15.04 -7.21 -7.13
C THR A 37 14.72 -6.26 -8.28
N THR A 38 14.20 -5.06 -7.98
CA THR A 38 13.91 -4.05 -9.01
C THR A 38 15.20 -3.64 -9.73
N THR A 39 16.28 -3.42 -8.99
CA THR A 39 17.59 -3.08 -9.57
C THR A 39 18.13 -4.22 -10.42
N ALA A 40 18.05 -5.46 -9.94
CA ALA A 40 18.47 -6.65 -10.68
C ALA A 40 17.72 -6.83 -12.00
N HIS A 41 16.45 -6.42 -12.08
CA HIS A 41 15.70 -6.44 -13.34
C HIS A 41 16.07 -5.28 -14.29
N VAL A 42 16.48 -4.13 -13.76
CA VAL A 42 16.77 -2.94 -14.57
C VAL A 42 18.19 -2.95 -15.14
N VAL A 43 19.17 -3.38 -14.34
CA VAL A 43 20.61 -3.36 -14.73
C VAL A 43 20.92 -4.08 -16.03
N PRO A 44 20.40 -5.29 -16.32
CA PRO A 44 20.66 -5.98 -17.58
C PRO A 44 20.20 -5.19 -18.81
N PHE A 45 19.05 -4.51 -18.74
CA PHE A 45 18.56 -3.70 -19.84
C PHE A 45 19.41 -2.46 -20.08
N ILE A 46 19.89 -1.81 -19.01
CA ILE A 46 20.82 -0.68 -19.13
C ILE A 46 22.15 -1.16 -19.72
N GLY A 47 22.71 -2.27 -19.19
CA GLY A 47 23.98 -2.82 -19.65
C GLY A 47 23.93 -3.28 -21.10
N ALA A 48 22.90 -4.03 -21.48
CA ALA A 48 22.70 -4.48 -22.85
C ALA A 48 22.50 -3.31 -23.83
N GLY A 49 21.71 -2.32 -23.46
CA GLY A 49 21.50 -1.11 -24.27
C GLY A 49 22.79 -0.33 -24.46
N ALA A 50 23.57 -0.11 -23.40
CA ALA A 50 24.85 0.60 -23.47
C ALA A 50 25.88 -0.16 -24.32
N LEU A 51 26.00 -1.48 -24.11
CA LEU A 51 26.91 -2.33 -24.88
C LEU A 51 26.55 -2.33 -26.38
N LEU A 52 25.25 -2.51 -26.67
CA LEU A 52 24.76 -2.52 -28.05
C LEU A 52 25.05 -1.19 -28.77
N PHE A 53 24.84 -0.07 -28.10
CA PHE A 53 25.15 1.24 -28.64
C PHE A 53 26.66 1.43 -28.92
N ALA A 54 27.51 0.93 -28.02
CA ALA A 54 28.97 1.04 -28.16
C ALA A 54 29.51 0.20 -29.30
N VAL A 55 28.94 -1.01 -29.52
CA VAL A 55 29.44 -1.93 -30.59
C VAL A 55 28.80 -1.62 -31.94
N GLN A 56 27.51 -1.27 -31.97
CA GLN A 56 26.77 -1.08 -33.22
C GLN A 56 25.81 0.13 -33.11
N PRO A 57 26.31 1.35 -33.40
CA PRO A 57 25.48 2.57 -33.29
C PRO A 57 24.23 2.56 -34.18
N LEU A 58 24.20 1.82 -35.29
CA LEU A 58 23.02 1.66 -36.14
C LEU A 58 21.86 0.87 -35.44
N ALA A 59 22.17 0.16 -34.35
CA ALA A 59 21.15 -0.52 -33.51
C ALA A 59 20.46 0.43 -32.54
N LEU A 60 20.54 1.74 -32.74
CA LEU A 60 19.91 2.76 -31.90
C LEU A 60 18.43 2.46 -31.52
N PRO A 61 17.55 2.00 -32.44
CA PRO A 61 16.16 1.66 -32.06
C PRO A 61 16.07 0.57 -30.98
N VAL A 62 16.92 -0.46 -31.06
CA VAL A 62 16.96 -1.57 -30.09
C VAL A 62 17.54 -1.08 -28.75
N THR A 63 18.56 -0.23 -28.80
CA THR A 63 19.13 0.45 -27.64
C THR A 63 18.06 1.25 -26.89
N LEU A 64 17.31 2.07 -27.60
CA LEU A 64 16.23 2.87 -27.02
C LEU A 64 15.11 1.98 -26.43
N ALA A 65 14.75 0.89 -27.10
CA ALA A 65 13.80 -0.09 -26.58
C ALA A 65 14.31 -0.71 -25.28
N SER A 66 15.59 -1.04 -25.17
CA SER A 66 16.21 -1.57 -23.95
C SER A 66 16.12 -0.58 -22.79
N PHE A 67 16.46 0.68 -23.01
CA PHE A 67 16.34 1.73 -21.99
C PHE A 67 14.88 2.00 -21.60
N ALA A 68 13.95 1.92 -22.55
CA ALA A 68 12.51 2.02 -22.26
C ALA A 68 12.04 0.90 -21.32
N HIS A 69 12.52 -0.34 -21.50
CA HIS A 69 12.22 -1.45 -20.57
C HIS A 69 12.80 -1.20 -19.18
N ALA A 70 14.04 -0.71 -19.08
CA ALA A 70 14.64 -0.33 -17.81
C ALA A 70 13.81 0.72 -17.05
N TRP A 71 13.21 1.66 -17.76
CA TRP A 71 12.32 2.67 -17.20
C TRP A 71 10.95 2.10 -16.79
N VAL A 72 10.33 1.29 -17.65
CA VAL A 72 8.95 0.82 -17.49
C VAL A 72 8.81 -0.19 -16.35
N ILE A 73 9.79 -1.07 -16.13
CA ILE A 73 9.70 -2.14 -15.13
C ILE A 73 9.38 -1.59 -13.71
N PRO A 74 10.16 -0.64 -13.14
CA PRO A 74 9.85 -0.09 -11.83
C PRO A 74 8.50 0.64 -11.76
N GLU A 75 8.08 1.23 -12.88
CA GLU A 75 6.81 1.94 -12.98
C GLU A 75 5.61 0.99 -12.97
N LEU A 76 5.73 -0.19 -13.59
CA LEU A 76 4.69 -1.23 -13.55
C LEU A 76 4.50 -1.76 -12.12
N TYR A 77 5.59 -1.97 -11.37
CA TYR A 77 5.49 -2.36 -9.97
C TYR A 77 4.80 -1.29 -9.12
N ALA A 78 5.16 -0.03 -9.30
CA ALA A 78 4.53 1.08 -8.60
C ALA A 78 3.04 1.24 -8.97
N HIS A 79 2.68 0.97 -10.23
CA HIS A 79 1.29 0.98 -10.69
C HIS A 79 0.46 -0.09 -9.97
N ARG A 80 0.98 -1.32 -9.81
CA ARG A 80 0.32 -2.36 -9.00
C ARG A 80 0.08 -1.88 -7.57
N GLY A 81 1.07 -1.23 -6.96
CA GLY A 81 0.94 -0.65 -5.63
C GLY A 81 -0.14 0.44 -5.55
N ALA A 82 -0.19 1.34 -6.51
CA ALA A 82 -1.20 2.40 -6.56
C ALA A 82 -2.62 1.85 -6.73
N ASN A 83 -2.79 0.76 -7.47
CA ASN A 83 -4.10 0.14 -7.71
C ASN A 83 -4.74 -0.46 -6.46
N VAL A 84 -3.98 -0.72 -5.40
CA VAL A 84 -4.48 -1.27 -4.13
C VAL A 84 -5.52 -0.36 -3.48
N VAL A 85 -5.32 0.96 -3.58
CA VAL A 85 -6.24 1.96 -3.02
C VAL A 85 -7.09 2.65 -4.07
N LYS A 86 -7.06 2.17 -5.31
CA LYS A 86 -7.92 2.71 -6.36
C LYS A 86 -9.37 2.44 -6.01
N PRO A 87 -10.26 3.46 -6.08
CA PRO A 87 -11.67 3.27 -5.83
C PRO A 87 -12.24 2.20 -6.75
N LYS A 88 -12.78 1.14 -6.18
CA LYS A 88 -13.55 0.14 -6.91
C LYS A 88 -15.02 0.41 -6.68
N ARG A 89 -15.78 0.56 -7.75
CA ARG A 89 -17.23 0.67 -7.66
C ARG A 89 -17.78 -0.61 -7.04
N SER A 90 -18.56 -0.45 -5.97
CA SER A 90 -19.42 -1.50 -5.45
C SER A 90 -20.61 -1.69 -6.40
N LYS A 91 -21.16 -2.89 -6.44
CA LYS A 91 -22.46 -3.17 -7.08
C LYS A 91 -23.62 -2.99 -6.11
N ALA A 92 -23.36 -2.56 -4.90
CA ALA A 92 -24.39 -2.31 -3.89
C ALA A 92 -25.40 -1.25 -4.36
N PRO A 93 -26.66 -1.37 -3.94
CA PRO A 93 -27.67 -0.33 -4.18
C PRO A 93 -27.22 1.02 -3.60
N ALA A 94 -27.57 2.12 -4.28
CA ALA A 94 -27.15 3.46 -3.88
C ALA A 94 -27.57 3.86 -2.45
N GLY A 95 -28.69 3.29 -1.95
CA GLY A 95 -29.13 3.45 -0.56
C GLY A 95 -28.18 2.79 0.44
N ALA A 96 -27.77 1.55 0.18
CA ALA A 96 -26.84 0.81 1.03
C ALA A 96 -25.45 1.47 1.01
N GLU A 97 -24.98 1.96 -0.14
CA GLU A 97 -23.71 2.68 -0.25
C GLU A 97 -23.71 3.96 0.61
N ARG A 98 -24.79 4.76 0.56
CA ARG A 98 -24.92 5.98 1.39
C ARG A 98 -24.96 5.66 2.89
N LEU A 99 -25.69 4.61 3.28
CA LEU A 99 -25.78 4.19 4.67
C LEU A 99 -24.42 3.73 5.19
N SER A 100 -23.72 2.89 4.43
CA SER A 100 -22.41 2.37 4.81
C SER A 100 -21.36 3.48 4.96
N VAL A 101 -21.36 4.47 4.09
CA VAL A 101 -20.48 5.65 4.21
C VAL A 101 -20.83 6.49 5.46
N GLY A 102 -22.12 6.60 5.79
CA GLY A 102 -22.57 7.23 7.02
C GLY A 102 -22.02 6.52 8.25
N LEU A 103 -22.23 5.20 8.35
CA LEU A 103 -21.74 4.37 9.46
C LEU A 103 -20.20 4.37 9.54
N LEU A 104 -19.50 4.31 8.43
CA LEU A 104 -18.04 4.48 8.41
C LEU A 104 -17.65 5.83 9.01
N GLY A 105 -18.40 6.90 8.67
CA GLY A 105 -18.17 8.21 9.24
C GLY A 105 -18.32 8.26 10.78
N ASP A 106 -19.18 7.44 11.36
CA ASP A 106 -19.34 7.34 12.83
C ASP A 106 -18.22 6.52 13.49
N LEU A 107 -17.62 5.58 12.74
CA LEU A 107 -16.49 4.77 13.20
C LEU A 107 -15.18 5.56 13.24
N VAL A 108 -15.00 6.56 12.40
CA VAL A 108 -13.76 7.33 12.25
C VAL A 108 -13.89 8.73 12.83
N GLY A 109 -12.79 9.33 13.27
CA GLY A 109 -12.79 10.71 13.75
C GLY A 109 -13.06 11.73 12.65
N HIS A 110 -13.42 12.96 13.04
CA HIS A 110 -13.83 14.03 12.13
C HIS A 110 -12.81 14.31 11.00
N GLU A 111 -11.53 14.41 11.34
CA GLU A 111 -10.44 14.63 10.36
C GLU A 111 -10.36 13.50 9.32
N ALA A 112 -10.51 12.24 9.75
CA ALA A 112 -10.48 11.08 8.88
C ALA A 112 -11.75 11.01 7.99
N ARG A 113 -12.91 11.43 8.50
CA ARG A 113 -14.15 11.56 7.75
C ARG A 113 -14.01 12.58 6.61
N ASP A 114 -13.45 13.76 6.90
CA ASP A 114 -13.21 14.80 5.89
C ASP A 114 -12.23 14.35 4.81
N LEU A 115 -11.19 13.63 5.21
CA LEU A 115 -10.24 13.06 4.26
C LEU A 115 -10.90 12.00 3.39
N HIS A 116 -11.70 11.11 3.99
CA HIS A 116 -12.47 10.09 3.27
C HIS A 116 -13.44 10.71 2.27
N ALA A 117 -14.20 11.71 2.66
CA ALA A 117 -15.14 12.38 1.77
C ALA A 117 -14.48 12.95 0.51
N ARG A 118 -13.23 13.43 0.63
CA ARG A 118 -12.47 14.03 -0.50
C ARG A 118 -11.70 12.99 -1.33
N THR A 119 -11.27 11.91 -0.73
CA THR A 119 -10.29 10.99 -1.35
C THR A 119 -10.76 9.53 -1.44
N GLY A 120 -11.85 9.17 -0.76
CA GLY A 120 -12.31 7.80 -0.62
C GLY A 120 -11.43 6.91 0.28
N LEU A 121 -10.45 7.49 1.00
CA LEU A 121 -9.51 6.77 1.86
C LEU A 121 -9.61 7.24 3.31
N VAL A 122 -9.47 6.29 4.24
CA VAL A 122 -9.38 6.56 5.67
C VAL A 122 -7.92 6.51 6.11
N LEU A 123 -7.49 7.52 6.87
CA LEU A 123 -6.16 7.56 7.49
C LEU A 123 -6.25 6.98 8.90
N GLU A 124 -5.38 6.01 9.19
CA GLU A 124 -5.24 5.39 10.51
C GLU A 124 -3.76 5.41 10.94
N ARG A 125 -3.50 5.65 12.23
CA ARG A 125 -2.16 5.62 12.80
C ARG A 125 -1.96 4.31 13.54
N GLY A 126 -0.88 3.61 13.21
CA GLY A 126 -0.49 2.36 13.88
C GLY A 126 0.96 2.39 14.32
N ASP A 127 1.42 1.28 14.92
CA ASP A 127 2.79 1.11 15.40
C ASP A 127 3.79 1.00 14.25
N LEU A 128 3.39 0.34 13.15
CA LEU A 128 4.24 0.16 11.97
C LEU A 128 4.36 1.42 11.11
N GLY A 129 3.47 2.41 11.31
CA GLY A 129 3.44 3.66 10.56
C GLY A 129 2.03 4.23 10.39
N VAL A 130 1.79 4.91 9.28
CA VAL A 130 0.49 5.52 8.97
C VAL A 130 -0.15 4.78 7.80
N TRP A 131 -1.35 4.31 8.01
CA TRP A 131 -2.13 3.57 7.05
C TRP A 131 -3.11 4.46 6.29
N LEU A 132 -3.29 4.16 5.02
CA LEU A 132 -4.40 4.66 4.21
C LEU A 132 -5.22 3.45 3.77
N VAL A 133 -6.42 3.35 4.30
CA VAL A 133 -7.33 2.23 4.06
C VAL A 133 -8.33 2.60 3.00
N GLY A 134 -8.42 1.77 1.97
CA GLY A 134 -9.38 1.87 0.87
C GLY A 134 -10.19 0.58 0.71
N PRO A 135 -11.16 0.54 -0.22
CA PRO A 135 -12.11 -0.58 -0.34
C PRO A 135 -11.48 -1.87 -0.90
N ALA A 136 -10.22 -1.86 -1.32
CA ALA A 136 -9.53 -3.01 -1.92
C ALA A 136 -8.18 -3.33 -1.26
N GLY A 137 -7.84 -2.61 -0.19
CA GLY A 137 -6.59 -2.81 0.53
C GLY A 137 -6.11 -1.55 1.22
N ALA A 138 -4.85 -1.54 1.62
CA ALA A 138 -4.28 -0.46 2.38
C ALA A 138 -2.84 -0.12 1.95
N LEU A 139 -2.46 1.15 2.12
CA LEU A 139 -1.07 1.62 1.99
C LEU A 139 -0.52 1.92 3.38
N LEU A 140 0.58 1.30 3.75
CA LEU A 140 1.36 1.65 4.93
C LEU A 140 2.45 2.64 4.54
N VAL A 141 2.40 3.84 5.06
CA VAL A 141 3.48 4.83 4.95
C VAL A 141 4.38 4.69 6.17
N ARG A 142 5.63 4.30 5.95
CA ARG A 142 6.61 4.08 7.01
C ARG A 142 7.01 5.37 7.71
N PRO A 143 7.48 5.31 8.97
CA PRO A 143 8.10 6.45 9.64
C PRO A 143 9.11 7.15 8.72
N GLY A 144 9.23 8.47 8.82
CA GLY A 144 9.99 9.29 7.87
C GLY A 144 9.24 9.63 6.57
N GLY A 145 8.14 8.94 6.22
CA GLY A 145 7.24 9.28 5.12
C GLY A 145 7.82 9.07 3.70
N ARG A 146 8.94 8.36 3.56
CA ARG A 146 9.64 8.16 2.28
C ARG A 146 9.31 6.85 1.59
N ARG A 147 9.00 5.81 2.35
CA ARG A 147 8.71 4.46 1.85
C ARG A 147 7.27 4.08 2.11
N VAL A 148 6.73 3.23 1.23
CA VAL A 148 5.37 2.70 1.33
C VAL A 148 5.38 1.20 1.09
N HIS A 149 4.47 0.51 1.78
CA HIS A 149 4.08 -0.87 1.51
C HIS A 149 2.62 -0.88 1.11
N CYS A 150 2.30 -1.54 0.02
CA CYS A 150 0.95 -1.58 -0.55
C CYS A 150 0.39 -2.99 -0.38
N TYR A 151 -0.66 -3.12 0.40
CA TYR A 151 -1.30 -4.39 0.73
C TYR A 151 -2.64 -4.52 0.01
N CYS A 152 -2.77 -5.53 -0.81
CA CYS A 152 -4.02 -5.85 -1.50
C CYS A 152 -4.81 -6.87 -0.67
N VAL A 153 -6.10 -6.60 -0.48
CA VAL A 153 -7.05 -7.52 0.14
C VAL A 153 -8.14 -7.83 -0.89
N ARG A 154 -8.35 -9.11 -1.15
CA ARG A 154 -9.41 -9.55 -2.06
C ARG A 154 -10.72 -9.60 -1.31
N VAL A 155 -11.69 -8.81 -1.75
CA VAL A 155 -13.08 -8.90 -1.31
C VAL A 155 -13.84 -9.75 -2.32
N ASN A 156 -14.42 -10.86 -1.84
CA ASN A 156 -15.13 -11.81 -2.71
C ASN A 156 -16.58 -11.41 -3.00
N ASP A 157 -17.16 -10.54 -2.17
CA ASP A 157 -18.52 -10.06 -2.34
C ASP A 157 -18.53 -8.73 -3.12
N PRO A 158 -18.99 -8.72 -4.38
CA PRO A 158 -19.08 -7.51 -5.19
C PRO A 158 -20.21 -6.57 -4.74
N GLU A 159 -21.20 -7.07 -4.00
CA GLU A 159 -22.36 -6.29 -3.52
C GLU A 159 -22.10 -5.60 -2.20
N LEU A 160 -21.00 -5.95 -1.51
CA LEU A 160 -20.63 -5.29 -0.28
C LEU A 160 -20.31 -3.80 -0.54
N PRO A 161 -20.97 -2.85 0.15
CA PRO A 161 -20.74 -1.42 0.00
C PRO A 161 -19.30 -1.01 0.28
N SER A 162 -18.83 0.08 -0.33
CA SER A 162 -17.45 0.54 -0.18
C SER A 162 -17.11 0.94 1.26
N GLY A 163 -18.04 1.58 1.97
CA GLY A 163 -17.88 1.95 3.39
C GLY A 163 -17.69 0.74 4.28
N ASP A 164 -18.48 -0.34 4.06
CA ASP A 164 -18.38 -1.57 4.86
C ASP A 164 -17.04 -2.29 4.61
N ARG A 165 -16.55 -2.30 3.37
CA ARG A 165 -15.22 -2.85 3.03
C ARG A 165 -14.11 -2.12 3.78
N ILE A 166 -14.17 -0.79 3.79
CA ILE A 166 -13.19 0.04 4.49
C ILE A 166 -13.30 -0.18 6.00
N ALA A 167 -14.53 -0.19 6.56
CA ALA A 167 -14.76 -0.43 7.97
C ALA A 167 -14.21 -1.79 8.41
N HIS A 168 -14.45 -2.84 7.63
CA HIS A 168 -13.93 -4.18 7.91
C HIS A 168 -12.40 -4.21 7.96
N LEU A 169 -11.74 -3.65 6.94
CA LEU A 169 -10.28 -3.58 6.89
C LEU A 169 -9.70 -2.71 8.02
N LEU A 170 -10.38 -1.60 8.35
CA LEU A 170 -9.98 -0.71 9.43
C LEU A 170 -10.08 -1.38 10.80
N LEU A 171 -11.17 -2.12 11.07
CA LEU A 171 -11.36 -2.87 12.31
C LEU A 171 -10.33 -4.00 12.42
N ALA A 172 -10.07 -4.75 11.36
CA ALA A 172 -9.04 -5.77 11.34
C ALA A 172 -7.65 -5.18 11.64
N LEU A 173 -7.34 -4.03 11.07
CA LEU A 173 -6.08 -3.33 11.30
C LEU A 173 -5.95 -2.82 12.74
N ARG A 174 -7.02 -2.28 13.32
CA ARG A 174 -7.07 -1.82 14.72
C ARG A 174 -6.96 -2.97 15.72
N SER A 175 -7.55 -4.12 15.38
CA SER A 175 -7.50 -5.32 16.21
C SER A 175 -6.09 -5.92 16.26
N ASP A 176 -5.46 -6.10 15.10
CA ASP A 176 -4.11 -6.67 15.00
C ASP A 176 -3.39 -6.14 13.76
N GLU A 177 -2.67 -5.04 13.91
CA GLU A 177 -1.92 -4.40 12.81
C GLU A 177 -0.88 -5.34 12.19
N ARG A 178 -0.15 -6.07 13.02
CA ARG A 178 0.89 -7.01 12.56
C ARG A 178 0.28 -8.22 11.88
N GLY A 179 -0.82 -8.74 12.42
CA GLY A 179 -1.58 -9.81 11.80
C GLY A 179 -2.15 -9.39 10.45
N PHE A 180 -2.73 -8.21 10.35
CA PHE A 180 -3.21 -7.65 9.09
C PHE A 180 -2.08 -7.59 8.04
N ALA A 181 -0.93 -7.03 8.39
CA ALA A 181 0.23 -6.95 7.50
C ALA A 181 0.80 -8.33 7.13
N THR A 182 0.62 -9.35 7.99
CA THR A 182 1.08 -10.73 7.74
C THR A 182 0.16 -11.46 6.76
N VAL A 183 -1.15 -11.29 6.89
CA VAL A 183 -2.16 -11.98 6.07
C VAL A 183 -2.35 -11.32 4.71
N ALA A 184 -2.37 -9.99 4.67
CA ALA A 184 -2.61 -9.24 3.45
C ALA A 184 -1.49 -9.44 2.41
N ASN A 185 -1.86 -9.45 1.13
CA ASN A 185 -0.90 -9.64 0.05
C ASN A 185 -0.12 -8.35 -0.22
N LEU A 186 1.20 -8.40 -0.05
CA LEU A 186 2.08 -7.30 -0.39
C LEU A 186 2.22 -7.16 -1.92
N ALA A 187 1.55 -6.16 -2.49
CA ALA A 187 1.55 -5.88 -3.93
C ALA A 187 2.75 -5.04 -4.38
N PHE A 188 3.27 -4.19 -3.48
CA PHE A 188 4.43 -3.33 -3.75
C PHE A 188 5.09 -2.87 -2.45
N SER A 189 6.41 -2.75 -2.49
CA SER A 189 7.20 -2.10 -1.44
C SER A 189 8.26 -1.22 -2.08
N GLY A 190 8.30 0.06 -1.73
CA GLY A 190 9.28 0.95 -2.35
C GLY A 190 9.11 2.43 -2.04
N ALA A 191 9.69 3.27 -2.90
CA ALA A 191 9.66 4.72 -2.72
C ALA A 191 8.25 5.29 -2.92
N ARG A 192 7.80 6.12 -1.95
CA ARG A 192 6.48 6.78 -1.96
C ARG A 192 6.24 7.59 -3.24
N TRP A 193 7.25 8.29 -3.75
CA TRP A 193 7.08 9.15 -4.92
C TRP A 193 6.66 8.40 -6.17
N ARG A 194 7.10 7.14 -6.35
CA ARG A 194 6.69 6.28 -7.47
C ARG A 194 5.20 5.97 -7.41
N VAL A 195 4.71 5.57 -6.24
CA VAL A 195 3.27 5.30 -6.03
C VAL A 195 2.47 6.59 -6.22
N ARG A 196 2.93 7.72 -5.65
CA ARG A 196 2.26 9.01 -5.78
C ARG A 196 2.05 9.44 -7.24
N ARG A 197 3.01 9.19 -8.12
CA ARG A 197 2.88 9.51 -9.56
C ARG A 197 1.80 8.68 -10.26
N ARG A 198 1.53 7.47 -9.77
CA ARG A 198 0.56 6.52 -10.33
C ARG A 198 -0.83 6.61 -9.70
N LEU A 199 -0.94 7.26 -8.56
CA LEU A 199 -2.23 7.53 -7.94
C LEU A 199 -3.01 8.58 -8.75
N ASP A 200 -4.34 8.39 -8.75
CA ASP A 200 -5.26 9.40 -9.23
C ASP A 200 -5.01 10.73 -8.50
N PRO A 201 -5.07 11.88 -9.20
CA PRO A 201 -4.90 13.19 -8.59
C PRO A 201 -5.78 13.43 -7.36
N SER A 202 -7.01 12.93 -7.36
CA SER A 202 -7.95 13.04 -6.24
C SER A 202 -7.49 12.34 -4.96
N VAL A 203 -6.70 11.27 -5.10
CA VAL A 203 -6.20 10.44 -3.98
C VAL A 203 -4.85 10.92 -3.43
N ARG A 204 -4.06 11.65 -4.23
CA ARG A 204 -2.73 12.15 -3.82
C ARG A 204 -2.72 12.93 -2.51
N PRO A 205 -3.71 13.80 -2.20
CA PRO A 205 -3.76 14.51 -0.93
C PRO A 205 -3.77 13.59 0.29
N ALA A 206 -4.42 12.41 0.21
CA ALA A 206 -4.41 11.42 1.29
C ALA A 206 -3.00 10.86 1.53
N LEU A 207 -2.29 10.49 0.46
CA LEU A 207 -0.91 10.00 0.59
C LEU A 207 0.04 11.08 1.15
N ASP A 208 -0.17 12.34 0.77
CA ASP A 208 0.62 13.46 1.29
C ASP A 208 0.31 13.73 2.77
N ALA A 209 -0.96 13.62 3.20
CA ALA A 209 -1.37 13.71 4.60
C ALA A 209 -0.75 12.58 5.44
N ALA A 210 -0.84 11.33 4.96
CA ALA A 210 -0.22 10.18 5.62
C ALA A 210 1.30 10.36 5.75
N ALA A 211 1.98 10.88 4.73
CA ALA A 211 3.42 11.12 4.78
C ALA A 211 3.80 12.25 5.76
N ARG A 212 2.96 13.28 5.92
CA ARG A 212 3.18 14.30 6.96
C ARG A 212 3.03 13.70 8.36
N SER A 213 1.99 12.92 8.57
CA SER A 213 1.74 12.23 9.84
C SER A 213 2.88 11.25 10.19
N ALA A 214 3.35 10.46 9.21
CA ALA A 214 4.46 9.51 9.40
C ALA A 214 5.79 10.22 9.76
N ARG A 215 6.06 11.40 9.21
CA ARG A 215 7.23 12.21 9.60
C ARG A 215 7.11 12.79 11.01
N ALA A 216 5.88 13.10 11.45
CA ALA A 216 5.66 13.58 12.82
C ALA A 216 5.87 12.45 13.84
N LEU A 217 5.49 11.20 13.52
CA LEU A 217 5.79 10.03 14.35
C LEU A 217 7.30 9.80 14.47
N ASP A 218 8.03 9.86 13.38
CA ASP A 218 9.48 9.67 13.33
C ASP A 218 10.22 10.67 14.24
N ARG A 219 9.83 11.95 14.19
CA ARG A 219 10.41 13.00 15.04
C ARG A 219 10.14 12.79 16.53
N ARG A 220 9.00 12.21 16.90
CA ARG A 220 8.68 11.91 18.32
C ARG A 220 9.46 10.72 18.86
N ALA A 221 9.79 9.74 17.99
CA ALA A 221 10.57 8.58 18.37
C ALA A 221 12.07 8.89 18.52
N THR A 222 12.54 10.01 17.95
CA THR A 222 13.95 10.44 17.98
C THR A 222 14.22 11.58 18.98
N ALA A 223 13.19 12.15 19.59
CA ALA A 223 13.28 13.17 20.64
C ALA A 223 13.16 12.55 22.04
#